data_92eccdc982b5ae28cd795d8a19e664d8
#
_entry.id   92eccdc982b5ae28cd795d8a19e664d8
#
_cell.length_a   1.000
_cell.length_b   1.000
_cell.length_c   1.000
_cell.angle_alpha   90.00
_cell.angle_beta   90.00
_cell.angle_gamma   90.00
#
_symmetry.space_group_name_H-M   'P 1'
#
loop_
_entity.id
_entity.type
_entity.pdbx_description
1 polymer ?
#
loop_
_entity_poly.entity_id
_entity_poly.type
_entity_poly.pdbx_seq_one_letter_code
_entity_poly.pdbx_strand_id
1 'polypeptide(L)'
;MIDDEVIANIKSNTPFYKSDCLKNIFSLKEFENLVNLRPFINNNRFIIATANQNEYRWNREAWLSDVNTWPSSLLSDVLKNECVYIHDCSKVNRKVNDVCDFFEKNFNWPTDAHIFYSNNNEKNSLGKHNDKSNNLILQIEGESSLKVWSKNDDLVIDEIMKPNDVVFVPKGINHHVIGLTKRLSISFPMNISSKAYPPQDRTWIELV
;
A
#
# COMPACT_ATOMS: atom_id res chain seq x y z
N MET A 1 -15.66 5.96 8.01
CA MET A 1 -15.00 7.16 8.59
C MET A 1 -14.04 6.62 9.64
N ILE A 2 -12.86 7.18 9.76
CA ILE A 2 -11.86 6.80 10.79
C ILE A 2 -12.39 7.25 12.13
N ASP A 3 -12.46 6.34 13.12
CA ASP A 3 -13.03 6.63 14.43
C ASP A 3 -12.02 7.25 15.40
N ASP A 4 -12.53 7.78 16.52
CA ASP A 4 -11.74 8.51 17.51
C ASP A 4 -10.68 7.62 18.19
N GLU A 5 -10.93 6.32 18.32
CA GLU A 5 -9.96 5.38 18.88
C GLU A 5 -8.73 5.22 17.97
N VAL A 6 -8.96 5.08 16.65
CA VAL A 6 -7.87 5.05 15.66
C VAL A 6 -7.08 6.35 15.68
N ILE A 7 -7.77 7.50 15.76
CA ILE A 7 -7.13 8.81 15.86
C ILE A 7 -6.25 8.91 17.12
N ALA A 8 -6.77 8.47 18.26
CA ALA A 8 -6.04 8.50 19.55
C ALA A 8 -4.78 7.64 19.50
N ASN A 9 -4.88 6.43 18.94
CA ASN A 9 -3.75 5.52 18.78
C ASN A 9 -2.69 6.07 17.82
N ILE A 10 -3.09 6.66 16.70
CA ILE A 10 -2.16 7.33 15.78
C ILE A 10 -1.44 8.50 16.48
N LYS A 11 -2.16 9.32 17.24
CA LYS A 11 -1.58 10.42 18.02
C LYS A 11 -0.57 9.94 19.07
N SER A 12 -0.82 8.79 19.70
CA SER A 12 0.12 8.20 20.66
C SER A 12 1.38 7.63 20.01
N ASN A 13 1.38 7.52 18.67
CA ASN A 13 2.48 6.96 17.87
C ASN A 13 2.88 5.54 18.34
N THR A 14 1.87 4.74 18.70
CA THR A 14 2.03 3.36 19.16
C THR A 14 1.45 2.40 18.12
N PRO A 15 2.12 1.26 17.83
CA PRO A 15 1.55 0.25 16.94
C PRO A 15 0.20 -0.22 17.48
N PHE A 16 -0.79 -0.33 16.61
CA PHE A 16 -2.08 -0.93 16.96
C PHE A 16 -2.69 -1.67 15.77
N TYR A 17 -3.54 -2.63 16.07
CA TYR A 17 -4.37 -3.35 15.12
C TYR A 17 -5.84 -3.16 15.49
N LYS A 18 -6.70 -3.02 14.48
CA LYS A 18 -8.14 -2.93 14.66
C LYS A 18 -8.87 -3.68 13.55
N SER A 19 -9.72 -4.62 13.93
CA SER A 19 -10.55 -5.38 12.98
C SER A 19 -11.75 -4.56 12.51
N ASP A 20 -12.22 -4.85 11.29
CA ASP A 20 -13.43 -4.33 10.65
C ASP A 20 -13.59 -2.79 10.73
N CYS A 21 -12.50 -2.07 10.52
CA CYS A 21 -12.39 -0.63 10.80
C CYS A 21 -12.77 0.24 9.59
N LEU A 22 -12.18 -0.01 8.41
CA LEU A 22 -12.37 0.84 7.21
C LEU A 22 -13.02 0.03 6.07
N LYS A 23 -14.26 0.38 5.73
CA LYS A 23 -15.08 -0.34 4.75
C LYS A 23 -15.24 0.41 3.44
N ASN A 24 -15.28 -0.35 2.34
CA ASN A 24 -15.63 0.18 1.02
C ASN A 24 -14.70 1.31 0.53
N ILE A 25 -13.42 1.28 0.89
CA ILE A 25 -12.44 2.29 0.47
C ILE A 25 -11.97 2.01 -0.96
N PHE A 26 -11.73 0.75 -1.27
CA PHE A 26 -11.23 0.28 -2.56
C PHE A 26 -11.68 -1.16 -2.79
N SER A 27 -11.58 -1.66 -4.02
CA SER A 27 -11.98 -3.02 -4.38
C SER A 27 -11.02 -3.66 -5.36
N LEU A 28 -11.04 -4.99 -5.42
CA LEU A 28 -10.29 -5.75 -6.42
C LEU A 28 -10.66 -5.33 -7.85
N LYS A 29 -11.95 -5.04 -8.09
CA LYS A 29 -12.41 -4.59 -9.41
C LYS A 29 -11.81 -3.23 -9.81
N GLU A 30 -11.72 -2.30 -8.87
CA GLU A 30 -11.06 -1.01 -9.11
C GLU A 30 -9.56 -1.20 -9.36
N PHE A 31 -8.90 -2.11 -8.62
CA PHE A 31 -7.51 -2.47 -8.89
C PHE A 31 -7.32 -3.05 -10.30
N GLU A 32 -8.16 -4.01 -10.70
CA GLU A 32 -8.13 -4.59 -12.05
C GLU A 32 -8.33 -3.54 -13.14
N ASN A 33 -9.24 -2.59 -12.93
CA ASN A 33 -9.43 -1.48 -13.85
C ASN A 33 -8.18 -0.58 -13.90
N LEU A 34 -7.60 -0.27 -12.73
CA LEU A 34 -6.42 0.57 -12.63
C LEU A 34 -5.23 0.01 -13.40
N VAL A 35 -4.91 -1.28 -13.22
CA VAL A 35 -3.76 -1.90 -13.89
C VAL A 35 -3.96 -2.09 -15.40
N ASN A 36 -5.19 -1.99 -15.89
CA ASN A 36 -5.50 -1.99 -17.31
C ASN A 36 -5.39 -0.61 -17.95
N LEU A 37 -5.21 0.46 -17.17
CA LEU A 37 -5.06 1.81 -17.69
C LEU A 37 -3.63 2.06 -18.14
N ARG A 38 -3.41 2.12 -19.45
CA ARG A 38 -2.10 2.36 -20.07
C ARG A 38 -1.35 3.59 -19.55
N PRO A 39 -1.98 4.78 -19.39
CA PRO A 39 -1.29 5.96 -18.89
C PRO A 39 -0.73 5.80 -17.49
N PHE A 40 -1.35 4.94 -16.68
CA PHE A 40 -0.95 4.70 -15.30
C PHE A 40 0.35 3.87 -15.23
N ILE A 41 0.46 2.87 -16.09
CA ILE A 41 1.64 2.00 -16.19
C ILE A 41 2.86 2.80 -16.69
N ASN A 42 2.65 3.73 -17.61
CA ASN A 42 3.71 4.53 -18.22
C ASN A 42 4.30 5.61 -17.29
N ASN A 43 3.71 5.87 -16.12
CA ASN A 43 4.12 6.97 -15.24
C ASN A 43 5.08 6.55 -14.11
N ASN A 44 5.85 5.48 -14.25
CA ASN A 44 6.83 5.00 -13.25
C ASN A 44 6.25 4.70 -11.85
N ARG A 45 4.94 4.52 -11.75
CA ARG A 45 4.25 4.28 -10.48
C ARG A 45 4.11 2.80 -10.15
N PHE A 46 4.34 1.96 -11.14
CA PHE A 46 4.20 0.52 -11.03
C PHE A 46 5.55 -0.11 -10.70
N ILE A 47 5.65 -0.74 -9.55
CA ILE A 47 6.84 -1.44 -9.09
C ILE A 47 6.49 -2.90 -8.89
N ILE A 48 7.31 -3.79 -9.42
CA ILE A 48 7.21 -5.21 -9.15
C ILE A 48 8.21 -5.53 -8.04
N ALA A 49 7.71 -5.97 -6.89
CA ALA A 49 8.55 -6.50 -5.83
C ALA A 49 8.61 -8.01 -5.99
N THR A 50 9.80 -8.55 -6.25
CA THR A 50 10.00 -10.00 -6.27
C THR A 50 10.28 -10.55 -4.88
N ALA A 51 9.98 -11.83 -4.66
CA ALA A 51 10.12 -12.53 -3.39
C ALA A 51 11.55 -12.62 -2.83
N ASN A 52 12.56 -12.30 -3.61
CA ASN A 52 13.95 -12.25 -3.16
C ASN A 52 14.23 -10.92 -2.49
N GLN A 53 14.08 -10.90 -1.21
CA GLN A 53 14.08 -9.88 -0.16
C GLN A 53 14.99 -8.66 -0.30
N ASN A 54 15.89 -8.60 -1.29
CA ASN A 54 16.86 -7.54 -1.46
C ASN A 54 16.87 -6.92 -2.86
N GLU A 55 16.03 -7.38 -3.76
CA GLU A 55 16.03 -6.87 -5.13
C GLU A 55 14.66 -6.33 -5.49
N TYR A 56 14.45 -5.05 -5.23
CA TYR A 56 13.55 -4.25 -6.06
C TYR A 56 14.16 -4.26 -7.46
N ARG A 57 13.85 -5.25 -8.27
CA ARG A 57 14.25 -5.24 -9.67
C ARG A 57 13.40 -4.25 -10.42
N TRP A 58 13.79 -3.00 -10.27
CA TRP A 58 13.50 -2.00 -11.26
C TRP A 58 14.29 -2.33 -12.52
N ASN A 59 13.72 -3.05 -13.42
CA ASN A 59 14.20 -2.97 -14.79
C ASN A 59 13.42 -1.86 -15.51
N ARG A 60 13.54 -0.63 -14.95
CA ARG A 60 12.92 0.58 -15.48
C ARG A 60 13.24 0.75 -16.97
N GLU A 61 14.46 0.44 -17.37
CA GLU A 61 14.95 0.67 -18.74
C GLU A 61 14.42 -0.38 -19.72
N ALA A 62 14.35 -1.64 -19.34
CA ALA A 62 13.83 -2.68 -20.22
C ALA A 62 12.31 -2.59 -20.45
N TRP A 63 11.60 -1.93 -19.54
CA TRP A 63 10.13 -1.84 -19.59
C TRP A 63 9.61 -0.53 -20.17
N LEU A 64 10.44 0.50 -20.24
CA LEU A 64 10.03 1.85 -20.64
C LEU A 64 10.62 2.31 -21.97
N SER A 65 11.67 1.65 -22.48
CA SER A 65 12.36 2.16 -23.67
C SER A 65 11.56 2.01 -24.96
N ASP A 66 10.67 1.00 -25.06
CA ASP A 66 10.03 0.68 -26.36
C ASP A 66 8.52 0.41 -26.29
N VAL A 67 7.86 0.60 -25.14
CA VAL A 67 6.51 0.05 -25.03
C VAL A 67 5.49 1.14 -24.71
N ASN A 68 4.90 1.66 -25.75
CA ASN A 68 3.60 2.33 -25.64
C ASN A 68 2.47 1.37 -25.17
N THR A 69 2.78 0.08 -24.97
CA THR A 69 1.79 -0.93 -24.64
C THR A 69 2.44 -2.12 -23.92
N TRP A 70 2.12 -2.33 -22.65
CA TRP A 70 2.34 -3.64 -22.04
C TRP A 70 1.49 -4.68 -22.78
N PRO A 71 2.07 -5.79 -23.25
CA PRO A 71 1.27 -6.91 -23.69
C PRO A 71 0.41 -7.37 -22.51
N SER A 72 -0.88 -7.57 -22.74
CA SER A 72 -1.80 -8.05 -21.69
C SER A 72 -1.35 -9.38 -21.06
N SER A 73 -0.65 -10.22 -21.83
CA SER A 73 -0.04 -11.46 -21.34
C SER A 73 1.03 -11.18 -20.27
N LEU A 74 1.89 -10.20 -20.46
CA LEU A 74 2.96 -9.88 -19.54
C LEU A 74 2.42 -9.36 -18.21
N LEU A 75 1.43 -8.44 -18.25
CA LEU A 75 0.77 -7.96 -17.05
C LEU A 75 0.08 -9.11 -16.29
N SER A 76 -0.58 -10.00 -17.01
CA SER A 76 -1.19 -11.21 -16.43
C SER A 76 -0.17 -12.09 -15.71
N ASP A 77 1.00 -12.33 -16.33
CA ASP A 77 2.06 -13.15 -15.75
C ASP A 77 2.67 -12.49 -14.51
N VAL A 78 2.88 -11.18 -14.55
CA VAL A 78 3.37 -10.40 -13.39
C VAL A 78 2.37 -10.47 -12.24
N LEU A 79 1.10 -10.17 -12.49
CA LEU A 79 0.05 -10.24 -11.47
C LEU A 79 -0.14 -11.64 -10.89
N LYS A 80 0.17 -12.68 -11.66
CA LYS A 80 0.05 -14.07 -11.24
C LYS A 80 1.22 -14.52 -10.37
N ASN A 81 2.43 -14.06 -10.64
CA ASN A 81 3.66 -14.65 -10.09
C ASN A 81 4.39 -13.73 -9.11
N GLU A 82 4.08 -12.43 -9.10
CA GLU A 82 4.86 -11.44 -8.36
C GLU A 82 3.99 -10.70 -7.33
N CYS A 83 4.65 -10.10 -6.36
CA CYS A 83 4.04 -9.07 -5.54
C CYS A 83 4.12 -7.74 -6.29
N VAL A 84 3.00 -7.11 -6.51
CA VAL A 84 2.91 -5.82 -7.17
C VAL A 84 2.77 -4.73 -6.13
N TYR A 85 3.57 -3.70 -6.27
CA TYR A 85 3.54 -2.49 -5.47
C TYR A 85 3.34 -1.29 -6.39
N ILE A 86 2.33 -0.47 -6.10
CA ILE A 86 2.03 0.74 -6.86
C ILE A 86 2.02 1.90 -5.87
N HIS A 87 2.84 2.91 -6.09
CA HIS A 87 2.86 4.13 -5.28
C HIS A 87 2.15 5.29 -5.98
N ASP A 88 1.99 6.43 -5.30
CA ASP A 88 1.26 7.61 -5.78
C ASP A 88 -0.21 7.32 -6.14
N CYS A 89 -0.86 6.52 -5.31
CA CYS A 89 -2.24 6.08 -5.53
C CYS A 89 -3.28 6.92 -4.77
N SER A 90 -2.91 8.02 -4.13
CA SER A 90 -3.86 8.88 -3.40
C SER A 90 -5.03 9.39 -4.24
N LYS A 91 -4.88 9.37 -5.58
CA LYS A 91 -5.88 9.87 -6.54
C LYS A 91 -6.58 8.77 -7.35
N VAL A 92 -6.42 7.50 -6.99
CA VAL A 92 -7.04 6.39 -7.76
C VAL A 92 -8.56 6.36 -7.66
N ASN A 93 -9.10 6.79 -6.54
CA ASN A 93 -10.52 7.05 -6.37
C ASN A 93 -10.75 8.08 -5.25
N ARG A 94 -11.99 8.59 -5.18
CA ARG A 94 -12.36 9.61 -4.20
C ARG A 94 -12.20 9.13 -2.76
N LYS A 95 -12.57 7.90 -2.43
CA LYS A 95 -12.54 7.38 -1.06
C LYS A 95 -11.12 7.20 -0.55
N VAL A 96 -10.19 6.75 -1.40
CA VAL A 96 -8.76 6.67 -1.06
C VAL A 96 -8.23 8.08 -0.81
N ASN A 97 -8.59 9.05 -1.66
CA ASN A 97 -8.19 10.43 -1.43
C ASN A 97 -8.80 11.02 -0.15
N ASP A 98 -10.06 10.74 0.16
CA ASP A 98 -10.72 11.22 1.38
C ASP A 98 -9.98 10.72 2.65
N VAL A 99 -9.40 9.51 2.61
CA VAL A 99 -8.54 8.98 3.69
C VAL A 99 -7.23 9.78 3.78
N CYS A 100 -6.58 10.06 2.65
CA CYS A 100 -5.36 10.88 2.63
C CYS A 100 -5.65 12.29 3.16
N ASP A 101 -6.70 12.94 2.67
CA ASP A 101 -7.15 14.27 3.10
C ASP A 101 -7.49 14.32 4.59
N PHE A 102 -8.09 13.24 5.11
CA PHE A 102 -8.36 13.12 6.54
C PHE A 102 -7.07 13.19 7.37
N PHE A 103 -6.02 12.45 7.00
CA PHE A 103 -4.75 12.48 7.72
C PHE A 103 -4.05 13.83 7.59
N GLU A 104 -4.06 14.43 6.42
CA GLU A 104 -3.47 15.76 6.22
C GLU A 104 -4.17 16.83 7.05
N LYS A 105 -5.51 16.82 7.10
CA LYS A 105 -6.29 17.79 7.88
C LYS A 105 -6.15 17.62 9.39
N ASN A 106 -6.09 16.38 9.88
CA ASN A 106 -6.12 16.12 11.32
C ASN A 106 -4.72 16.06 11.97
N PHE A 107 -3.68 15.76 11.19
CA PHE A 107 -2.33 15.58 11.70
C PHE A 107 -1.31 16.53 11.07
N ASN A 108 -1.69 17.29 10.03
CA ASN A 108 -0.77 18.07 9.20
C ASN A 108 0.36 17.22 8.62
N TRP A 109 0.04 15.98 8.23
CA TRP A 109 0.98 15.02 7.67
C TRP A 109 0.69 14.81 6.19
N PRO A 110 1.62 15.18 5.29
CA PRO A 110 1.52 14.79 3.89
C PRO A 110 1.32 13.28 3.79
N THR A 111 0.31 12.85 3.08
CA THR A 111 -0.11 11.45 3.01
C THR A 111 -0.28 11.03 1.56
N ASP A 112 0.20 9.84 1.23
CA ASP A 112 -0.05 9.18 -0.04
C ASP A 112 -0.77 7.84 0.19
N ALA A 113 -1.08 7.13 -0.88
CA ALA A 113 -1.59 5.77 -0.84
C ALA A 113 -0.71 4.87 -1.72
N HIS A 114 -0.38 3.71 -1.19
CA HIS A 114 0.38 2.68 -1.89
C HIS A 114 -0.43 1.39 -1.94
N ILE A 115 -0.60 0.83 -3.12
CA ILE A 115 -1.35 -0.43 -3.34
C ILE A 115 -0.37 -1.59 -3.38
N PHE A 116 -0.69 -2.66 -2.66
CA PHE A 116 0.01 -3.93 -2.68
C PHE A 116 -0.93 -5.01 -3.15
N TYR A 117 -0.52 -5.77 -4.14
CA TYR A 117 -1.25 -6.92 -4.64
C TYR A 117 -0.32 -8.14 -4.74
N SER A 118 -0.81 -9.29 -4.32
CA SER A 118 -0.16 -10.57 -4.58
C SER A 118 -1.20 -11.67 -4.80
N ASN A 119 -0.93 -12.53 -5.79
CA ASN A 119 -1.79 -13.64 -6.11
C ASN A 119 -1.29 -14.91 -5.40
N ASN A 120 -1.57 -15.00 -4.09
CA ASN A 120 -1.30 -16.17 -3.27
C ASN A 120 0.14 -16.66 -3.30
N ASN A 121 1.02 -16.04 -2.50
CA ASN A 121 2.31 -16.66 -2.30
C ASN A 121 3.00 -16.12 -1.04
N GLU A 122 3.22 -16.96 -0.05
CA GLU A 122 4.06 -16.64 1.13
C GLU A 122 5.45 -16.13 0.73
N LYS A 123 5.91 -16.46 -0.48
CA LYS A 123 7.19 -16.03 -1.02
C LYS A 123 7.21 -14.57 -1.47
N ASN A 124 6.04 -13.93 -1.65
CA ASN A 124 5.92 -12.58 -2.18
C ASN A 124 5.72 -11.56 -1.07
N SER A 125 6.68 -11.45 -0.18
CA SER A 125 6.71 -10.50 0.92
C SER A 125 8.00 -9.68 0.86
N LEU A 126 7.93 -8.43 1.32
CA LEU A 126 9.12 -7.57 1.47
C LEU A 126 10.04 -8.01 2.62
N GLY A 127 9.66 -9.08 3.35
CA GLY A 127 10.37 -9.50 4.54
C GLY A 127 10.14 -8.58 5.75
N LYS A 128 10.85 -8.84 6.85
CA LYS A 128 10.87 -7.96 8.03
C LYS A 128 11.64 -6.69 7.67
N HIS A 129 10.97 -5.54 7.75
CA HIS A 129 11.55 -4.24 7.44
C HIS A 129 10.90 -3.13 8.28
N ASN A 130 11.41 -1.92 8.16
CA ASN A 130 10.78 -0.73 8.70
C ASN A 130 10.72 0.38 7.64
N ASP A 131 9.77 1.28 7.82
CA ASP A 131 9.54 2.39 6.90
C ASP A 131 10.06 3.73 7.45
N LYS A 132 10.32 4.66 6.53
CA LYS A 132 10.72 6.03 6.85
C LYS A 132 9.53 6.95 7.13
N SER A 133 8.31 6.44 7.05
CA SER A 133 7.04 7.11 7.31
C SER A 133 6.22 6.34 8.33
N ASN A 134 5.26 6.99 8.98
CA ASN A 134 4.17 6.31 9.64
C ASN A 134 3.27 5.69 8.58
N ASN A 135 2.74 4.49 8.82
CA ASN A 135 1.87 3.81 7.87
C ASN A 135 0.59 3.32 8.53
N LEU A 136 -0.56 3.60 7.92
CA LEU A 136 -1.78 2.85 8.18
C LEU A 136 -1.99 1.87 7.03
N ILE A 137 -1.99 0.58 7.33
CA ILE A 137 -2.20 -0.48 6.34
C ILE A 137 -3.63 -0.99 6.47
N LEU A 138 -4.37 -0.98 5.37
CA LEU A 138 -5.73 -1.46 5.25
C LEU A 138 -5.76 -2.72 4.37
N GLN A 139 -6.30 -3.81 4.89
CA GLN A 139 -6.58 -5.00 4.09
C GLN A 139 -7.88 -4.79 3.31
N ILE A 140 -7.82 -4.98 1.99
CA ILE A 140 -8.98 -4.81 1.08
C ILE A 140 -9.57 -6.16 0.68
N GLU A 141 -8.72 -7.12 0.32
CA GLU A 141 -9.11 -8.44 -0.15
C GLU A 141 -8.15 -9.50 0.37
N GLY A 142 -8.68 -10.70 0.65
CA GLY A 142 -7.89 -11.83 1.12
C GLY A 142 -7.37 -11.69 2.54
N GLU A 143 -6.44 -12.56 2.93
CA GLU A 143 -5.88 -12.62 4.26
C GLU A 143 -4.35 -12.44 4.23
N SER A 144 -3.82 -11.82 5.27
CA SER A 144 -2.38 -11.63 5.46
C SER A 144 -1.97 -11.91 6.90
N SER A 145 -0.88 -12.65 7.09
CA SER A 145 -0.20 -12.69 8.39
C SER A 145 0.54 -11.38 8.60
N LEU A 146 0.28 -10.75 9.74
CA LEU A 146 0.89 -9.49 10.15
C LEU A 146 1.68 -9.68 11.42
N LYS A 147 2.94 -9.25 11.41
CA LYS A 147 3.77 -9.17 12.61
C LYS A 147 4.34 -7.76 12.74
N VAL A 148 4.26 -7.20 13.94
CA VAL A 148 4.86 -5.90 14.26
C VAL A 148 5.67 -6.03 15.55
N TRP A 149 6.85 -5.43 15.56
CA TRP A 149 7.77 -5.46 16.70
C TRP A 149 7.83 -4.11 17.39
N SER A 150 8.19 -4.10 18.66
CA SER A 150 8.51 -2.87 19.39
C SER A 150 9.86 -2.30 18.93
N LYS A 151 10.23 -1.13 19.47
CA LYS A 151 11.59 -0.58 19.28
C LYS A 151 12.69 -1.47 19.85
N ASN A 152 12.36 -2.31 20.83
CA ASN A 152 13.28 -3.27 21.44
C ASN A 152 13.28 -4.62 20.71
N ASP A 153 12.60 -4.72 19.57
CA ASP A 153 12.43 -5.92 18.75
C ASP A 153 11.57 -7.02 19.41
N ASP A 154 10.77 -6.68 20.43
CA ASP A 154 9.76 -7.59 20.98
C ASP A 154 8.54 -7.65 20.04
N LEU A 155 8.01 -8.83 19.79
CA LEU A 155 6.79 -9.00 18.99
C LEU A 155 5.59 -8.46 19.78
N VAL A 156 4.93 -7.43 19.25
CA VAL A 156 3.80 -6.74 19.93
C VAL A 156 2.46 -6.93 19.21
N ILE A 157 2.47 -7.27 17.93
CA ILE A 157 1.28 -7.65 17.16
C ILE A 157 1.64 -8.90 16.36
N ASP A 158 0.80 -9.93 16.44
CA ASP A 158 0.86 -11.17 15.64
C ASP A 158 -0.58 -11.57 15.29
N GLU A 159 -1.07 -11.07 14.15
CA GLU A 159 -2.46 -11.16 13.76
C GLU A 159 -2.63 -11.63 12.31
N ILE A 160 -3.80 -12.13 12.01
CA ILE A 160 -4.24 -12.38 10.63
C ILE A 160 -5.20 -11.26 10.23
N MET A 161 -4.72 -10.38 9.36
CA MET A 161 -5.53 -9.31 8.78
C MET A 161 -6.55 -9.89 7.79
N LYS A 162 -7.79 -9.45 7.93
CA LYS A 162 -8.93 -9.75 7.06
C LYS A 162 -9.42 -8.48 6.38
N PRO A 163 -10.28 -8.56 5.34
CA PRO A 163 -10.84 -7.37 4.71
C PRO A 163 -11.46 -6.40 5.71
N ASN A 164 -11.14 -5.12 5.54
CA ASN A 164 -11.47 -3.97 6.40
C ASN A 164 -10.64 -3.81 7.69
N ASP A 165 -9.73 -4.75 7.99
CA ASP A 165 -8.82 -4.60 9.11
C ASP A 165 -7.75 -3.55 8.82
N VAL A 166 -7.34 -2.83 9.84
CA VAL A 166 -6.25 -1.86 9.76
C VAL A 166 -5.17 -2.15 10.79
N VAL A 167 -3.94 -1.83 10.42
CA VAL A 167 -2.82 -1.75 11.34
C VAL A 167 -2.10 -0.42 11.16
N PHE A 168 -1.76 0.21 12.25
CA PHE A 168 -0.88 1.37 12.26
C PHE A 168 0.52 0.96 12.70
N VAL A 169 1.49 1.28 11.87
CA VAL A 169 2.91 1.04 12.11
C VAL A 169 3.64 2.37 12.14
N PRO A 170 4.15 2.81 13.28
CA PRO A 170 4.93 4.01 13.39
C PRO A 170 6.23 3.93 12.60
N LYS A 171 6.74 5.08 12.17
CA LYS A 171 8.05 5.22 11.52
C LYS A 171 9.15 4.49 12.29
N GLY A 172 9.95 3.70 11.58
CA GLY A 172 11.10 2.99 12.12
C GLY A 172 10.76 1.72 12.93
N ILE A 173 9.49 1.36 13.01
CA ILE A 173 9.03 0.13 13.65
C ILE A 173 9.07 -1.03 12.65
N ASN A 174 9.73 -2.11 13.05
CA ASN A 174 9.83 -3.31 12.24
C ASN A 174 8.47 -3.99 12.11
N HIS A 175 8.14 -4.37 10.88
CA HIS A 175 6.94 -5.15 10.57
C HIS A 175 7.16 -6.13 9.44
N HIS A 176 6.27 -7.09 9.32
CA HIS A 176 6.28 -8.11 8.27
C HIS A 176 4.85 -8.46 7.89
N VAL A 177 4.51 -8.34 6.62
CA VAL A 177 3.19 -8.71 6.08
C VAL A 177 3.38 -9.80 5.02
N ILE A 178 2.74 -10.95 5.23
CA ILE A 178 2.80 -12.10 4.32
C ILE A 178 1.39 -12.40 3.83
N GLY A 179 1.18 -12.42 2.52
CA GLY A 179 -0.10 -12.86 1.94
C GLY A 179 -0.33 -14.35 2.20
N LEU A 180 -1.45 -14.69 2.83
CA LEU A 180 -1.88 -16.08 3.05
C LEU A 180 -2.79 -16.56 1.92
N THR A 181 -3.51 -15.63 1.31
CA THR A 181 -4.36 -15.86 0.14
C THR A 181 -4.06 -14.80 -0.93
N LYS A 182 -4.79 -14.80 -2.04
CA LYS A 182 -4.82 -13.65 -2.97
C LYS A 182 -5.11 -12.39 -2.17
N ARG A 183 -4.19 -11.42 -2.20
CA ARG A 183 -4.19 -10.25 -1.34
C ARG A 183 -4.24 -8.96 -2.12
N LEU A 184 -5.07 -8.04 -1.66
CA LEU A 184 -5.03 -6.63 -2.02
C LEU A 184 -5.03 -5.82 -0.72
N SER A 185 -4.09 -4.91 -0.56
CA SER A 185 -4.04 -4.00 0.57
C SER A 185 -3.58 -2.60 0.13
N ILE A 186 -3.95 -1.59 0.91
CA ILE A 186 -3.48 -0.22 0.73
C ILE A 186 -2.72 0.20 1.99
N SER A 187 -1.51 0.70 1.80
CA SER A 187 -0.78 1.41 2.85
C SER A 187 -0.92 2.91 2.62
N PHE A 188 -1.17 3.65 3.69
CA PHE A 188 -1.21 5.11 3.71
C PHE A 188 0.04 5.60 4.43
N PRO A 189 1.17 5.83 3.72
CA PRO A 189 2.35 6.45 4.30
C PRO A 189 2.06 7.90 4.63
N MET A 190 2.36 8.30 5.87
CA MET A 190 2.09 9.62 6.43
C MET A 190 3.39 10.29 6.87
N ASN A 191 3.40 11.61 6.90
CA ASN A 191 4.56 12.40 7.26
C ASN A 191 5.74 12.16 6.30
N ILE A 192 5.41 12.05 5.02
CA ILE A 192 6.39 11.89 3.96
C ILE A 192 7.15 13.22 3.82
N SER A 193 8.48 13.15 3.69
CA SER A 193 9.26 14.36 3.46
C SER A 193 8.82 15.05 2.17
N SER A 194 8.47 16.34 2.26
CA SER A 194 8.12 17.18 1.11
C SER A 194 9.21 17.25 0.02
N LYS A 195 10.44 16.88 0.36
CA LYS A 195 11.55 16.77 -0.60
C LYS A 195 11.45 15.50 -1.46
N ALA A 196 10.86 14.43 -0.91
CA ALA A 196 10.65 13.18 -1.66
C ALA A 196 9.37 13.23 -2.50
N TYR A 197 8.39 13.99 -2.05
CA TYR A 197 7.08 14.12 -2.69
C TYR A 197 6.70 15.61 -2.71
N PRO A 198 7.08 16.37 -3.74
CA PRO A 198 6.62 17.75 -3.87
C PRO A 198 5.10 17.76 -3.88
N PRO A 199 4.46 18.82 -3.36
CA PRO A 199 3.01 18.96 -3.36
C PRO A 199 2.50 18.73 -4.78
N GLN A 200 1.79 17.63 -4.98
CA GLN A 200 1.23 17.33 -6.28
C GLN A 200 -0.04 18.17 -6.43
N ASP A 201 -0.16 18.79 -7.58
CA ASP A 201 -1.41 19.45 -7.97
C ASP A 201 -2.50 18.36 -8.01
N ARG A 202 -3.41 18.35 -7.02
CA ARG A 202 -4.42 17.31 -6.82
C ARG A 202 -5.61 17.52 -7.76
N THR A 203 -5.36 17.58 -9.04
CA THR A 203 -6.43 17.54 -10.03
C THR A 203 -6.93 16.09 -10.16
N TRP A 204 -8.22 15.91 -9.97
CA TRP A 204 -8.90 14.62 -10.10
C TRP A 204 -8.84 14.10 -11.53
N ILE A 205 -8.51 12.84 -11.68
CA ILE A 205 -8.85 12.09 -12.89
C ILE A 205 -10.14 11.36 -12.54
N GLU A 206 -11.28 11.86 -13.02
CA GLU A 206 -12.52 11.09 -13.00
C GLU A 206 -12.31 9.92 -13.96
N LEU A 207 -12.26 8.72 -13.39
CA LEU A 207 -12.34 7.48 -14.15
C LEU A 207 -13.83 7.25 -14.47
N VAL A 208 -14.22 7.60 -15.70
CA VAL A 208 -15.57 7.31 -16.26
C VAL A 208 -15.70 5.83 -16.57
#